data_90f2a43ae3b92c126bbf19a82fe8678d
#
_entry.id   90f2a43ae3b92c126bbf19a82fe8678d
#
_cell.length_a   1.000
_cell.length_b   1.000
_cell.length_c   1.000
_cell.angle_alpha   90.00
_cell.angle_beta   90.00
_cell.angle_gamma   90.00
#
_symmetry.space_group_name_H-M   'P 1'
#
loop_
_entity.id
_entity.type
_entity.pdbx_description
1 polymer ?
#
loop_
_entity_poly.entity_id
_entity_poly.type
_entity_poly.pdbx_seq_one_letter_code
_entity_poly.pdbx_strand_id
1 'polypeptide(L)'
;GLGDIFEAFFGGGAGARQPRSRVQPGNDALLRTTITLEEAFSGTKQDVTVDTAVLCEKCHGTGSQSESKPVTCGTCQGSGQIQETQQSFLGNVMTTRECPTCRGYGEVIQDPCPQCAGDGRVRATRDLTVNIPAGINSGMRIRMADQGEVGHGGGPAGDLYVEVQVEPHPVFVRENNDLHLRLNVPMYDAALGTELAVDNLAGGETIIEVPGGTQPGDTIHLPGEGMPRLRAEGAGDMIAHVQVAVPTALSNDERAALEDLRAGCPDDARV
;
A
#
# COMPACT_ATOMS: atom_id res chain seq x y z
N GLY A 1 -40.49 11.40 -11.82
CA GLY A 1 -41.66 12.10 -12.40
C GLY A 1 -41.34 13.58 -12.59
N LEU A 2 -42.18 14.34 -13.30
CA LEU A 2 -42.01 15.79 -13.57
C LEU A 2 -41.86 16.65 -12.30
N GLY A 3 -42.23 16.17 -11.13
CA GLY A 3 -42.06 16.83 -9.83
C GLY A 3 -40.62 17.01 -9.41
N ASP A 4 -39.76 16.01 -9.61
CA ASP A 4 -38.36 16.01 -9.15
C ASP A 4 -37.51 17.03 -9.95
N ILE A 5 -37.86 17.28 -11.21
CA ILE A 5 -37.17 18.27 -12.06
C ILE A 5 -37.58 19.71 -11.66
N PHE A 6 -38.80 19.90 -11.19
CA PHE A 6 -39.29 21.20 -10.76
C PHE A 6 -38.72 21.62 -9.40
N GLU A 7 -38.51 20.66 -8.47
CA GLU A 7 -37.81 20.91 -7.21
C GLU A 7 -36.31 21.21 -7.41
N ALA A 8 -35.67 20.56 -8.39
CA ALA A 8 -34.27 20.84 -8.71
C ALA A 8 -34.06 22.24 -9.34
N PHE A 9 -35.07 22.77 -10.08
CA PHE A 9 -34.95 24.05 -10.77
C PHE A 9 -35.53 25.24 -10.00
N PHE A 10 -36.58 25.03 -9.21
CA PHE A 10 -37.29 26.11 -8.47
C PHE A 10 -37.26 25.92 -6.95
N GLY A 11 -36.90 24.76 -6.44
CA GLY A 11 -36.71 24.46 -5.02
C GLY A 11 -35.37 24.89 -4.44
N GLY A 12 -34.53 25.57 -5.22
CA GLY A 12 -33.31 26.22 -4.78
C GLY A 12 -33.57 27.40 -3.86
N GLY A 13 -34.30 27.15 -2.75
CA GLY A 13 -34.34 28.07 -1.63
C GLY A 13 -32.88 28.31 -1.23
N ALA A 14 -32.49 29.60 -1.25
CA ALA A 14 -31.24 30.10 -0.72
C ALA A 14 -31.15 29.74 0.77
N GLY A 15 -30.96 28.45 1.08
CA GLY A 15 -30.55 28.01 2.38
C GLY A 15 -29.22 28.66 2.64
N ALA A 16 -29.15 29.58 3.60
CA ALA A 16 -27.92 30.18 4.05
C ALA A 16 -26.97 29.04 4.41
N ARG A 17 -26.00 28.76 3.53
CA ARG A 17 -24.94 27.79 3.83
C ARG A 17 -24.26 28.27 5.11
N GLN A 18 -24.24 27.42 6.12
CA GLN A 18 -23.53 27.74 7.35
C GLN A 18 -22.07 28.06 7.02
N PRO A 19 -21.44 29.01 7.75
CA PRO A 19 -20.04 29.31 7.57
C PRO A 19 -19.20 28.04 7.75
N ARG A 20 -18.12 27.94 6.97
CA ARG A 20 -17.19 26.81 7.09
C ARG A 20 -16.54 26.83 8.46
N SER A 21 -16.47 25.69 9.14
CA SER A 21 -15.66 25.59 10.36
C SER A 21 -14.19 25.83 10.04
N ARG A 22 -13.51 26.59 10.88
CA ARG A 22 -12.04 26.72 10.78
C ARG A 22 -11.32 25.43 11.15
N VAL A 23 -11.89 24.70 12.10
CA VAL A 23 -11.40 23.37 12.48
C VAL A 23 -11.97 22.36 11.49
N GLN A 24 -11.11 21.81 10.65
CA GLN A 24 -11.48 20.79 9.65
C GLN A 24 -10.59 19.56 9.87
N PRO A 25 -11.11 18.35 9.65
CA PRO A 25 -10.28 17.15 9.73
C PRO A 25 -9.19 17.18 8.66
N GLY A 26 -8.07 16.58 8.95
CA GLY A 26 -6.99 16.36 8.01
C GLY A 26 -7.32 15.28 6.99
N ASN A 27 -6.56 15.28 5.91
CA ASN A 27 -6.69 14.26 4.87
C ASN A 27 -5.90 13.01 5.26
N ASP A 28 -6.42 11.86 4.82
CA ASP A 28 -5.65 10.65 4.83
C ASP A 28 -4.50 10.74 3.82
N ALA A 29 -3.39 10.09 4.14
CA ALA A 29 -2.22 10.01 3.28
C ALA A 29 -1.97 8.56 2.86
N LEU A 30 -1.47 8.35 1.64
CA LEU A 30 -1.05 7.05 1.13
C LEU A 30 0.44 7.10 0.80
N LEU A 31 1.20 6.21 1.42
CA LEU A 31 2.61 5.97 1.14
C LEU A 31 2.77 4.57 0.57
N ARG A 32 3.71 4.38 -0.35
CA ARG A 32 4.11 3.06 -0.84
C ARG A 32 5.50 2.75 -0.35
N THR A 33 5.67 1.52 0.12
CA THR A 33 6.98 0.99 0.51
C THR A 33 7.20 -0.36 -0.15
N THR A 34 8.45 -0.67 -0.44
CA THR A 34 8.85 -1.91 -1.10
C THR A 34 9.68 -2.73 -0.12
N ILE A 35 9.40 -4.03 -0.05
CA ILE A 35 10.10 -4.99 0.80
C ILE A 35 10.48 -6.22 -0.01
N THR A 36 11.45 -6.99 0.46
CA THR A 36 11.83 -8.26 -0.15
C THR A 36 10.85 -9.38 0.26
N LEU A 37 10.97 -10.54 -0.39
CA LEU A 37 10.13 -11.70 -0.05
C LEU A 37 10.51 -12.28 1.31
N GLU A 38 11.78 -12.23 1.70
CA GLU A 38 12.31 -12.64 3.01
C GLU A 38 11.77 -11.74 4.13
N GLU A 39 11.72 -10.43 3.89
CA GLU A 39 11.11 -9.47 4.82
C GLU A 39 9.61 -9.69 4.95
N ALA A 40 8.93 -10.05 3.84
CA ALA A 40 7.52 -10.41 3.88
C ALA A 40 7.29 -11.74 4.61
N PHE A 41 8.27 -12.67 4.56
CA PHE A 41 8.23 -13.94 5.26
C PHE A 41 8.39 -13.76 6.78
N SER A 42 9.44 -13.05 7.21
CA SER A 42 9.81 -12.91 8.63
C SER A 42 9.03 -11.78 9.33
N GLY A 43 8.49 -10.83 8.56
CA GLY A 43 8.06 -9.54 9.07
C GLY A 43 9.27 -8.61 9.30
N THR A 44 9.06 -7.31 9.18
CA THR A 44 10.13 -6.32 9.33
C THR A 44 9.60 -5.02 9.93
N LYS A 45 10.51 -4.19 10.42
CA LYS A 45 10.25 -2.79 10.77
C LYS A 45 10.95 -1.92 9.75
N GLN A 46 10.19 -1.06 9.10
CA GLN A 46 10.73 -0.17 8.09
C GLN A 46 10.53 1.28 8.47
N ASP A 47 11.60 2.05 8.40
CA ASP A 47 11.54 3.49 8.61
C ASP A 47 11.14 4.17 7.29
N VAL A 48 10.13 4.99 7.34
CA VAL A 48 9.59 5.72 6.19
C VAL A 48 9.54 7.19 6.50
N THR A 49 9.86 8.01 5.51
CA THR A 49 9.83 9.46 5.60
C THR A 49 8.59 9.99 4.88
N VAL A 50 7.79 10.80 5.56
CA VAL A 50 6.53 11.33 5.05
C VAL A 50 6.53 12.85 5.11
N ASP A 51 6.25 13.49 3.97
CA ASP A 51 5.92 14.90 3.91
C ASP A 51 4.45 15.12 4.22
N THR A 52 4.16 15.72 5.36
CA THR A 52 2.78 15.87 5.84
C THR A 52 2.56 17.25 6.46
N ALA A 53 1.31 17.59 6.70
CA ALA A 53 0.97 18.75 7.51
C ALA A 53 0.95 18.34 8.99
N VAL A 54 1.73 19.05 9.81
CA VAL A 54 1.80 18.87 11.27
C VAL A 54 1.21 20.07 11.99
N LEU A 55 0.84 19.87 13.24
CA LEU A 55 0.37 20.95 14.09
C LEU A 55 1.45 22.06 14.19
N CYS A 56 1.05 23.31 14.07
CA CYS A 56 1.98 24.42 14.23
C CYS A 56 2.41 24.54 15.70
N GLU A 57 3.70 24.35 15.97
CA GLU A 57 4.26 24.37 17.31
C GLU A 57 4.12 25.73 18.01
N LYS A 58 4.09 26.82 17.23
CA LYS A 58 4.03 28.17 17.78
C LYS A 58 2.65 28.57 18.29
N CYS A 59 1.58 28.13 17.64
CA CYS A 59 0.22 28.49 18.00
C CYS A 59 -0.66 27.30 18.42
N HIS A 60 -0.10 26.09 18.47
CA HIS A 60 -0.78 24.87 18.87
C HIS A 60 -2.13 24.64 18.17
N GLY A 61 -2.20 25.00 16.88
CA GLY A 61 -3.41 24.82 16.06
C GLY A 61 -4.38 26.00 16.03
N THR A 62 -4.25 26.99 16.95
CA THR A 62 -5.19 28.13 17.02
C THR A 62 -5.12 29.06 15.81
N GLY A 63 -3.97 29.08 15.13
CA GLY A 63 -3.70 30.02 14.04
C GLY A 63 -3.39 31.46 14.50
N SER A 64 -3.54 31.77 15.81
CA SER A 64 -3.28 33.09 16.40
C SER A 64 -1.91 33.11 17.09
N GLN A 65 -1.23 34.26 17.02
CA GLN A 65 0.06 34.43 17.70
C GLN A 65 -0.10 34.53 19.23
N SER A 66 -1.21 35.12 19.67
CA SER A 66 -1.53 35.30 21.10
C SER A 66 -2.49 34.22 21.62
N GLU A 67 -2.73 33.17 20.84
CA GLU A 67 -3.73 32.12 21.14
C GLU A 67 -5.15 32.65 21.36
N SER A 68 -5.41 33.90 20.89
CA SER A 68 -6.70 34.53 20.98
C SER A 68 -7.77 33.79 20.12
N LYS A 69 -9.01 33.79 20.60
CA LYS A 69 -10.11 33.24 19.84
C LYS A 69 -10.41 34.08 18.60
N PRO A 70 -10.77 33.47 17.47
CA PRO A 70 -11.24 34.20 16.30
C PRO A 70 -12.44 35.08 16.64
N VAL A 71 -12.52 36.26 16.02
CA VAL A 71 -13.62 37.21 16.21
C VAL A 71 -14.58 37.17 15.02
N THR A 72 -15.85 37.47 15.24
CA THR A 72 -16.85 37.50 14.18
C THR A 72 -16.44 38.50 13.08
N CYS A 73 -16.50 38.07 11.83
CA CYS A 73 -16.15 38.92 10.67
C CYS A 73 -17.12 40.09 10.53
N GLY A 74 -16.60 41.32 10.64
CA GLY A 74 -17.42 42.54 10.52
C GLY A 74 -18.03 42.75 9.15
N THR A 75 -17.46 42.18 8.06
CA THR A 75 -17.95 42.32 6.69
C THR A 75 -19.20 41.49 6.42
N CYS A 76 -19.23 40.26 6.88
CA CYS A 76 -20.33 39.32 6.67
C CYS A 76 -21.16 39.03 7.93
N GLN A 77 -20.82 39.65 9.04
CA GLN A 77 -21.48 39.47 10.35
C GLN A 77 -21.65 38.01 10.77
N GLY A 78 -20.59 37.20 10.47
CA GLY A 78 -20.58 35.79 10.81
C GLY A 78 -21.17 34.82 9.75
N SER A 79 -21.85 35.34 8.70
CA SER A 79 -22.47 34.47 7.69
C SER A 79 -21.48 33.75 6.77
N GLY A 80 -20.22 34.18 6.69
CA GLY A 80 -19.22 33.65 5.77
C GLY A 80 -19.42 34.03 4.30
N GLN A 81 -20.56 34.67 3.97
CA GLN A 81 -20.95 34.99 2.60
C GLN A 81 -21.41 36.43 2.49
N ILE A 82 -21.29 37.00 1.29
CA ILE A 82 -21.80 38.31 0.97
C ILE A 82 -22.70 38.19 -0.28
N GLN A 83 -23.76 39.02 -0.32
CA GLN A 83 -24.59 39.13 -1.48
C GLN A 83 -24.13 40.28 -2.37
N GLU A 84 -23.97 40.03 -3.64
CA GLU A 84 -23.60 41.01 -4.65
C GLU A 84 -24.56 40.99 -5.79
N THR A 85 -25.02 42.19 -6.20
CA THR A 85 -25.88 42.32 -7.35
C THR A 85 -25.03 42.34 -8.62
N GLN A 86 -25.14 41.31 -9.45
CA GLN A 86 -24.53 41.28 -10.77
C GLN A 86 -25.53 41.67 -11.83
N GLN A 87 -25.15 42.64 -12.69
CA GLN A 87 -25.91 42.96 -13.88
C GLN A 87 -25.76 41.81 -14.88
N SER A 88 -26.87 41.15 -15.16
CA SER A 88 -26.99 40.15 -16.19
C SER A 88 -27.80 40.72 -17.35
N PHE A 89 -27.65 40.16 -18.50
CA PHE A 89 -28.43 40.46 -19.72
C PHE A 89 -29.97 40.33 -19.54
N LEU A 90 -30.39 39.58 -18.51
CA LEU A 90 -31.80 39.43 -18.11
C LEU A 90 -32.19 40.31 -16.91
N GLY A 91 -31.36 41.25 -16.49
CA GLY A 91 -31.60 42.11 -15.33
C GLY A 91 -30.60 41.90 -14.19
N ASN A 92 -30.86 42.57 -13.07
CA ASN A 92 -30.04 42.46 -11.88
C ASN A 92 -30.32 41.12 -11.18
N VAL A 93 -29.26 40.26 -11.06
CA VAL A 93 -29.34 38.99 -10.35
C VAL A 93 -28.53 39.13 -9.06
N MET A 94 -29.14 38.77 -7.94
CA MET A 94 -28.40 38.66 -6.66
C MET A 94 -27.63 37.35 -6.62
N THR A 95 -26.30 37.43 -6.57
CA THR A 95 -25.40 36.27 -6.42
C THR A 95 -24.77 36.28 -5.05
N THR A 96 -24.69 35.09 -4.45
CA THR A 96 -24.03 34.90 -3.18
C THR A 96 -22.60 34.38 -3.42
N ARG A 97 -21.61 35.08 -2.89
CA ARG A 97 -20.19 34.66 -2.95
C ARG A 97 -19.57 34.57 -1.58
N GLU A 98 -18.47 33.85 -1.48
CA GLU A 98 -17.68 33.78 -0.24
C GLU A 98 -17.20 35.17 0.18
N CYS A 99 -17.28 35.48 1.47
CA CYS A 99 -16.80 36.75 2.00
C CYS A 99 -15.27 36.83 1.81
N PRO A 100 -14.75 37.84 1.10
CA PRO A 100 -13.33 37.95 0.81
C PRO A 100 -12.48 38.19 2.08
N THR A 101 -13.06 38.78 3.12
CA THR A 101 -12.37 39.08 4.39
C THR A 101 -12.13 37.82 5.21
N CYS A 102 -13.12 36.95 5.38
CA CYS A 102 -13.01 35.74 6.19
C CYS A 102 -12.91 34.44 5.36
N ARG A 103 -12.96 34.52 4.03
CA ARG A 103 -12.85 33.35 3.13
C ARG A 103 -13.85 32.24 3.49
N GLY A 104 -15.07 32.63 3.77
CA GLY A 104 -16.15 31.67 4.08
C GLY A 104 -16.24 31.21 5.54
N TYR A 105 -15.27 31.57 6.40
CA TYR A 105 -15.26 31.10 7.79
C TYR A 105 -16.22 31.85 8.73
N GLY A 106 -16.69 33.03 8.36
CA GLY A 106 -17.51 33.86 9.24
C GLY A 106 -16.76 34.57 10.36
N GLU A 107 -15.52 34.16 10.60
CA GLU A 107 -14.66 34.65 11.67
C GLU A 107 -13.28 35.04 11.12
N VAL A 108 -12.57 35.95 11.81
CA VAL A 108 -11.24 36.45 11.44
C VAL A 108 -10.30 36.32 12.63
N ILE A 109 -9.09 35.85 12.39
CA ILE A 109 -7.97 35.91 13.37
C ILE A 109 -7.35 37.28 13.26
N GLN A 110 -7.34 38.01 14.36
CA GLN A 110 -6.82 39.41 14.38
C GLN A 110 -5.29 39.49 14.33
N ASP A 111 -4.63 38.50 14.93
CA ASP A 111 -3.18 38.36 15.06
C ASP A 111 -2.71 37.00 14.50
N PRO A 112 -2.67 36.85 13.19
CA PRO A 112 -2.34 35.53 12.59
C PRO A 112 -0.91 35.12 13.00
N CYS A 113 -0.74 33.85 13.35
CA CYS A 113 0.54 33.24 13.69
C CYS A 113 1.53 33.42 12.51
N PRO A 114 2.71 33.99 12.69
CA PRO A 114 3.64 34.24 11.58
C PRO A 114 4.24 32.95 10.99
N GLN A 115 4.22 31.83 11.72
CA GLN A 115 4.74 30.55 11.24
C GLN A 115 3.77 29.84 10.29
N CYS A 116 2.47 29.83 10.61
CA CYS A 116 1.45 29.16 9.81
C CYS A 116 0.48 30.10 9.09
N ALA A 117 0.68 31.43 9.19
CA ALA A 117 -0.17 32.46 8.58
C ALA A 117 -1.67 32.30 8.90
N GLY A 118 -2.02 31.80 10.08
CA GLY A 118 -3.40 31.59 10.52
C GLY A 118 -3.98 30.20 10.20
N ASP A 119 -3.22 29.32 9.57
CA ASP A 119 -3.69 27.99 9.16
C ASP A 119 -3.73 26.98 10.31
N GLY A 120 -2.97 27.19 11.38
CA GLY A 120 -2.87 26.28 12.54
C GLY A 120 -1.98 25.07 12.30
N ARG A 121 -1.51 24.83 11.08
CA ARG A 121 -0.64 23.72 10.68
C ARG A 121 0.49 24.20 9.77
N VAL A 122 1.55 23.41 9.69
CA VAL A 122 2.71 23.66 8.82
C VAL A 122 3.11 22.39 8.11
N ARG A 123 3.74 22.50 6.96
CA ARG A 123 4.34 21.35 6.28
C ARG A 123 5.64 20.97 6.97
N ALA A 124 5.81 19.70 7.24
CA ALA A 124 7.04 19.14 7.81
C ALA A 124 7.24 17.69 7.32
N THR A 125 8.50 17.32 7.28
CA THR A 125 8.92 15.95 7.03
C THR A 125 9.00 15.22 8.38
N ARG A 126 8.44 14.02 8.45
CA ARG A 126 8.44 13.15 9.65
C ARG A 126 8.96 11.79 9.29
N ASP A 127 9.81 11.23 10.16
CA ASP A 127 10.22 9.84 10.08
C ASP A 127 9.31 8.99 10.97
N LEU A 128 8.79 7.92 10.43
CA LEU A 128 7.87 6.99 11.09
C LEU A 128 8.37 5.56 10.90
N THR A 129 8.31 4.75 11.94
CA THR A 129 8.60 3.32 11.85
C THR A 129 7.31 2.54 11.64
N VAL A 130 7.23 1.82 10.53
CA VAL A 130 6.10 0.96 10.16
C VAL A 130 6.43 -0.48 10.54
N ASN A 131 5.59 -1.12 11.33
CA ASN A 131 5.71 -2.52 11.64
C ASN A 131 4.97 -3.37 10.59
N ILE A 132 5.71 -4.09 9.79
CA ILE A 132 5.19 -4.93 8.70
C ILE A 132 5.12 -6.37 9.22
N PRO A 133 3.90 -6.95 9.35
CA PRO A 133 3.74 -8.29 9.90
C PRO A 133 4.17 -9.37 8.91
N ALA A 134 4.64 -10.51 9.44
CA ALA A 134 4.93 -11.71 8.66
C ALA A 134 3.70 -12.19 7.87
N GLY A 135 3.93 -12.68 6.67
CA GLY A 135 2.89 -13.18 5.78
C GLY A 135 2.15 -12.11 4.99
N ILE A 136 2.53 -10.83 5.09
CA ILE A 136 1.89 -9.76 4.33
C ILE A 136 1.96 -10.01 2.81
N ASN A 137 0.87 -9.71 2.11
CA ASN A 137 0.82 -9.79 0.64
C ASN A 137 1.10 -8.44 -0.01
N SER A 138 1.61 -8.47 -1.24
CA SER A 138 1.77 -7.28 -2.07
C SER A 138 0.41 -6.59 -2.29
N GLY A 139 0.38 -5.26 -2.24
CA GLY A 139 -0.83 -4.44 -2.36
C GLY A 139 -1.63 -4.29 -1.06
N MET A 140 -1.25 -4.96 0.01
CA MET A 140 -1.89 -4.75 1.32
C MET A 140 -1.51 -3.41 1.92
N ARG A 141 -2.44 -2.83 2.70
CA ARG A 141 -2.28 -1.54 3.35
C ARG A 141 -2.27 -1.68 4.87
N ILE A 142 -1.27 -1.06 5.49
CA ILE A 142 -1.16 -0.93 6.94
C ILE A 142 -1.70 0.45 7.30
N ARG A 143 -2.74 0.49 8.12
CA ARG A 143 -3.29 1.74 8.64
C ARG A 143 -2.53 2.16 9.90
N MET A 144 -2.02 3.37 9.88
CA MET A 144 -1.44 4.05 11.03
C MET A 144 -2.38 5.20 11.42
N ALA A 145 -3.11 5.01 12.50
CA ALA A 145 -4.11 5.96 12.95
C ALA A 145 -3.46 7.30 13.34
N ASP A 146 -4.11 8.41 12.98
CA ASP A 146 -3.70 9.79 13.30
C ASP A 146 -2.29 10.17 12.80
N GLN A 147 -1.74 9.44 11.81
CA GLN A 147 -0.43 9.73 11.20
C GLN A 147 -0.53 10.41 9.83
N GLY A 148 -1.73 10.73 9.36
CA GLY A 148 -1.97 11.51 8.14
C GLY A 148 -1.72 13.00 8.31
N GLU A 149 -2.31 13.83 7.45
CA GLU A 149 -2.22 15.29 7.57
C GLU A 149 -3.03 15.79 8.76
N VAL A 150 -2.46 16.72 9.53
CA VAL A 150 -3.23 17.49 10.52
C VAL A 150 -4.19 18.43 9.80
N GLY A 151 -5.40 18.54 10.30
CA GLY A 151 -6.43 19.38 9.72
C GLY A 151 -6.18 20.88 9.89
N HIS A 152 -6.90 21.70 9.11
CA HIS A 152 -6.88 23.14 9.27
C HIS A 152 -7.40 23.55 10.65
N GLY A 153 -6.88 24.65 11.19
CA GLY A 153 -7.30 25.17 12.49
C GLY A 153 -7.01 24.22 13.66
N GLY A 154 -5.99 23.36 13.55
CA GLY A 154 -5.67 22.34 14.54
C GLY A 154 -6.69 21.21 14.61
N GLY A 155 -7.39 20.93 13.51
CA GLY A 155 -8.32 19.80 13.41
C GLY A 155 -7.63 18.46 13.54
N PRO A 156 -8.38 17.38 13.82
CA PRO A 156 -7.81 16.05 13.97
C PRO A 156 -7.04 15.63 12.72
N ALA A 157 -5.97 14.87 12.93
CA ALA A 157 -5.22 14.30 11.83
C ALA A 157 -6.01 13.20 11.12
N GLY A 158 -5.78 13.03 9.83
CA GLY A 158 -6.21 11.85 9.10
C GLY A 158 -5.32 10.65 9.39
N ASP A 159 -5.53 9.55 8.70
CA ASP A 159 -4.75 8.33 8.82
C ASP A 159 -3.65 8.27 7.73
N LEU A 160 -2.57 7.58 8.04
CA LEU A 160 -1.58 7.20 7.05
C LEU A 160 -1.78 5.74 6.67
N TYR A 161 -1.97 5.48 5.39
CA TYR A 161 -2.00 4.14 4.81
C TYR A 161 -0.66 3.86 4.14
N VAL A 162 0.01 2.80 4.60
CA VAL A 162 1.26 2.34 3.98
C VAL A 162 0.95 1.10 3.15
N GLU A 163 0.99 1.25 1.83
CA GLU A 163 0.79 0.17 0.87
C GLU A 163 2.13 -0.55 0.66
N VAL A 164 2.15 -1.83 0.99
CA VAL A 164 3.35 -2.66 0.89
C VAL A 164 3.40 -3.32 -0.49
N GLN A 165 4.55 -3.19 -1.16
CA GLN A 165 4.86 -3.92 -2.40
C GLN A 165 5.98 -4.91 -2.11
N VAL A 166 5.80 -6.17 -2.50
CA VAL A 166 6.82 -7.21 -2.35
C VAL A 166 7.55 -7.35 -3.68
N GLU A 167 8.88 -7.27 -3.65
CA GLU A 167 9.72 -7.45 -4.82
C GLU A 167 9.65 -8.88 -5.35
N PRO A 168 9.79 -9.06 -6.68
CA PRO A 168 9.95 -10.39 -7.25
C PRO A 168 11.23 -11.05 -6.73
N HIS A 169 11.12 -12.33 -6.33
CA HIS A 169 12.27 -13.09 -5.86
C HIS A 169 12.89 -13.92 -7.01
N PRO A 170 14.23 -14.06 -7.06
CA PRO A 170 14.90 -14.77 -8.17
C PRO A 170 14.60 -16.26 -8.23
N VAL A 171 14.27 -16.90 -7.12
CA VAL A 171 14.03 -18.34 -7.01
C VAL A 171 12.57 -18.67 -6.82
N PHE A 172 11.90 -17.93 -5.92
CA PHE A 172 10.53 -18.24 -5.53
C PHE A 172 9.51 -17.34 -6.20
N VAL A 173 8.40 -17.95 -6.64
CA VAL A 173 7.18 -17.25 -7.04
C VAL A 173 6.13 -17.52 -5.99
N ARG A 174 5.61 -16.46 -5.38
CA ARG A 174 4.57 -16.57 -4.37
C ARG A 174 3.17 -16.58 -5.00
N GLU A 175 2.38 -17.58 -4.67
CA GLU A 175 0.93 -17.63 -4.97
C GLU A 175 0.14 -17.74 -3.66
N ASN A 176 -0.48 -16.64 -3.22
CA ASN A 176 -1.14 -16.54 -1.91
C ASN A 176 -0.18 -16.83 -0.75
N ASN A 177 -0.29 -18.02 -0.13
CA ASN A 177 0.63 -18.47 0.93
C ASN A 177 1.58 -19.57 0.45
N ASP A 178 1.45 -20.03 -0.78
CA ASP A 178 2.32 -21.06 -1.32
C ASP A 178 3.50 -20.46 -2.06
N LEU A 179 4.64 -21.16 -2.00
CA LEU A 179 5.88 -20.81 -2.67
C LEU A 179 6.16 -21.81 -3.79
N HIS A 180 6.27 -21.32 -5.00
CA HIS A 180 6.61 -22.11 -6.16
C HIS A 180 8.05 -21.88 -6.55
N LEU A 181 8.79 -22.94 -6.85
CA LEU A 181 10.15 -22.86 -7.38
C LEU A 181 10.35 -23.83 -8.55
N ARG A 182 11.32 -23.52 -9.39
CA ARG A 182 11.79 -24.44 -10.43
C ARG A 182 12.97 -25.24 -9.89
N LEU A 183 12.83 -26.56 -9.84
CA LEU A 183 13.86 -27.46 -9.40
C LEU A 183 14.52 -28.13 -10.61
N ASN A 184 15.75 -27.74 -10.93
CA ASN A 184 16.51 -28.34 -12.01
C ASN A 184 17.19 -29.59 -11.49
N VAL A 185 16.78 -30.76 -11.99
CA VAL A 185 17.29 -32.07 -11.59
C VAL A 185 18.05 -32.68 -12.76
N PRO A 186 19.32 -33.07 -12.62
CA PRO A 186 20.04 -33.81 -13.65
C PRO A 186 19.30 -35.11 -14.00
N MET A 187 19.32 -35.52 -15.27
CA MET A 187 18.55 -36.69 -15.73
C MET A 187 18.91 -37.99 -14.99
N TYR A 188 20.15 -38.15 -14.57
CA TYR A 188 20.58 -39.34 -13.83
C TYR A 188 20.04 -39.34 -12.40
N ASP A 189 19.97 -38.15 -11.78
CA ASP A 189 19.38 -37.97 -10.45
C ASP A 189 17.86 -38.12 -10.48
N ALA A 190 17.20 -37.65 -11.54
CA ALA A 190 15.78 -37.87 -11.74
C ALA A 190 15.45 -39.37 -11.92
N ALA A 191 16.33 -40.14 -12.58
CA ALA A 191 16.18 -41.58 -12.77
C ALA A 191 16.44 -42.38 -11.49
N LEU A 192 17.50 -42.04 -10.73
CA LEU A 192 17.95 -42.79 -9.57
C LEU A 192 17.32 -42.32 -8.24
N GLY A 193 16.82 -41.10 -8.20
CA GLY A 193 16.43 -40.39 -6.98
C GLY A 193 17.61 -39.67 -6.34
N THR A 194 17.31 -38.56 -5.68
CA THR A 194 18.33 -37.73 -5.01
C THR A 194 17.68 -36.84 -3.95
N GLU A 195 18.49 -36.24 -3.11
CA GLU A 195 18.12 -35.18 -2.19
C GLU A 195 18.79 -33.88 -2.63
N LEU A 196 18.04 -32.81 -2.74
CA LEU A 196 18.54 -31.49 -3.11
C LEU A 196 18.26 -30.48 -2.01
N ALA A 197 19.31 -29.75 -1.60
CA ALA A 197 19.17 -28.64 -0.67
C ALA A 197 18.84 -27.35 -1.43
N VAL A 198 17.86 -26.61 -0.95
CA VAL A 198 17.45 -25.31 -1.49
C VAL A 198 17.41 -24.31 -0.36
N ASP A 199 18.03 -23.14 -0.56
CA ASP A 199 17.94 -22.06 0.42
C ASP A 199 16.49 -21.65 0.63
N ASN A 200 16.05 -21.56 1.89
CA ASN A 200 14.71 -21.14 2.23
C ASN A 200 14.66 -19.67 2.68
N LEU A 201 13.45 -19.09 2.73
CA LEU A 201 13.24 -17.68 3.12
C LEU A 201 13.54 -17.40 4.59
N ALA A 202 13.69 -18.44 5.42
CA ALA A 202 14.06 -18.29 6.84
C ALA A 202 15.56 -18.14 7.06
N GLY A 203 16.38 -18.25 6.00
CA GLY A 203 17.85 -18.16 6.06
C GLY A 203 18.52 -19.49 6.39
N GLY A 204 17.82 -20.61 6.19
CA GLY A 204 18.34 -21.97 6.27
C GLY A 204 18.18 -22.70 4.93
N GLU A 205 18.29 -24.03 4.97
CA GLU A 205 18.11 -24.91 3.82
C GLU A 205 16.90 -25.83 4.05
N THR A 206 16.14 -26.09 2.98
CA THR A 206 15.11 -27.13 2.94
C THR A 206 15.55 -28.24 2.02
N ILE A 207 15.51 -29.47 2.52
CA ILE A 207 15.88 -30.66 1.74
C ILE A 207 14.65 -31.15 0.97
N ILE A 208 14.81 -31.27 -0.35
CA ILE A 208 13.78 -31.76 -1.26
C ILE A 208 14.18 -33.17 -1.70
N GLU A 209 13.40 -34.17 -1.29
CA GLU A 209 13.56 -35.55 -1.77
C GLU A 209 12.96 -35.69 -3.18
N VAL A 210 13.78 -36.07 -4.13
CA VAL A 210 13.36 -36.36 -5.52
C VAL A 210 13.30 -37.87 -5.68
N PRO A 211 12.10 -38.47 -5.81
CA PRO A 211 11.97 -39.90 -6.00
C PRO A 211 12.60 -40.38 -7.32
N GLY A 212 13.17 -41.59 -7.30
CA GLY A 212 13.65 -42.21 -8.55
C GLY A 212 12.54 -42.41 -9.55
N GLY A 213 12.79 -42.04 -10.83
CA GLY A 213 11.81 -42.10 -11.90
C GLY A 213 10.97 -40.81 -12.06
N THR A 214 11.33 -39.75 -11.36
CA THR A 214 10.66 -38.45 -11.49
C THR A 214 10.76 -37.90 -12.91
N GLN A 215 9.64 -37.41 -13.42
CA GLN A 215 9.50 -36.93 -14.81
C GLN A 215 9.54 -35.40 -14.91
N PRO A 216 9.93 -34.85 -16.08
CA PRO A 216 9.81 -33.43 -16.35
C PRO A 216 8.36 -32.96 -16.20
N GLY A 217 8.14 -31.90 -15.39
CA GLY A 217 6.81 -31.37 -15.10
C GLY A 217 6.13 -31.94 -13.88
N ASP A 218 6.72 -32.95 -13.23
CA ASP A 218 6.25 -33.42 -11.92
C ASP A 218 6.38 -32.31 -10.88
N THR A 219 5.55 -32.38 -9.85
CA THR A 219 5.57 -31.43 -8.73
C THR A 219 5.81 -32.16 -7.42
N ILE A 220 6.72 -31.60 -6.61
CA ILE A 220 7.01 -32.11 -5.27
C ILE A 220 6.45 -31.12 -4.26
N HIS A 221 5.56 -31.60 -3.40
CA HIS A 221 4.91 -30.77 -2.38
C HIS A 221 5.60 -30.92 -1.03
N LEU A 222 5.98 -29.81 -0.43
CA LEU A 222 6.53 -29.74 0.92
C LEU A 222 5.55 -28.98 1.82
N PRO A 223 4.71 -29.69 2.57
CA PRO A 223 3.69 -29.08 3.40
C PRO A 223 4.27 -28.19 4.51
N GLY A 224 3.73 -26.98 4.65
CA GLY A 224 4.12 -26.05 5.69
C GLY A 224 5.42 -25.27 5.44
N GLU A 225 6.08 -25.46 4.30
CA GLU A 225 7.33 -24.76 3.92
C GLU A 225 7.07 -23.48 3.08
N GLY A 226 5.82 -23.06 2.96
CA GLY A 226 5.42 -21.84 2.27
C GLY A 226 5.45 -20.60 3.16
N MET A 227 4.78 -19.54 2.69
CA MET A 227 4.66 -18.28 3.44
C MET A 227 3.80 -18.44 4.70
N PRO A 228 4.16 -17.79 5.81
CA PRO A 228 3.32 -17.77 7.00
C PRO A 228 1.99 -17.10 6.69
N ARG A 229 0.93 -17.55 7.35
CA ARG A 229 -0.40 -16.96 7.22
C ARG A 229 -0.51 -15.68 8.01
N LEU A 230 -0.92 -14.60 7.36
CA LEU A 230 -1.12 -13.32 8.01
C LEU A 230 -2.19 -13.42 9.10
N ARG A 231 -1.84 -13.10 10.36
CA ARG A 231 -2.74 -13.12 11.54
C ARG A 231 -3.40 -14.47 11.83
N ALA A 232 -2.82 -15.58 11.38
CA ALA A 232 -3.29 -16.93 11.65
C ALA A 232 -2.08 -17.85 11.90
N GLU A 233 -2.32 -18.99 12.50
CA GLU A 233 -1.29 -20.01 12.68
C GLU A 233 -1.07 -20.81 11.40
N GLY A 234 0.16 -21.33 11.23
CA GLY A 234 0.56 -22.15 10.12
C GLY A 234 1.11 -21.36 8.93
N ALA A 235 1.55 -22.12 7.94
CA ALA A 235 2.10 -21.63 6.68
C ALA A 235 1.37 -22.28 5.50
N GLY A 236 1.67 -21.80 4.29
CA GLY A 236 1.33 -22.50 3.06
C GLY A 236 2.35 -23.59 2.75
N ASP A 237 2.31 -24.10 1.54
CA ASP A 237 3.18 -25.18 1.08
C ASP A 237 4.28 -24.64 0.15
N MET A 238 5.39 -25.37 0.05
CA MET A 238 6.36 -25.14 -1.01
C MET A 238 6.13 -26.18 -2.11
N ILE A 239 6.05 -25.72 -3.35
CA ILE A 239 5.77 -26.56 -4.52
C ILE A 239 6.94 -26.46 -5.49
N ALA A 240 7.73 -27.52 -5.58
CA ALA A 240 8.85 -27.61 -6.49
C ALA A 240 8.44 -28.22 -7.82
N HIS A 241 8.56 -27.43 -8.89
CA HIS A 241 8.28 -27.86 -10.27
C HIS A 241 9.55 -28.43 -10.88
N VAL A 242 9.56 -29.73 -11.12
CA VAL A 242 10.73 -30.45 -11.62
C VAL A 242 10.98 -30.14 -13.10
N GLN A 243 12.22 -29.74 -13.38
CA GLN A 243 12.76 -29.66 -14.73
C GLN A 243 13.95 -30.59 -14.84
N VAL A 244 13.82 -31.65 -15.67
CA VAL A 244 14.93 -32.57 -15.87
C VAL A 244 15.92 -31.97 -16.86
N ALA A 245 17.15 -31.79 -16.40
CA ALA A 245 18.25 -31.27 -17.19
C ALA A 245 19.01 -32.40 -17.86
N VAL A 246 19.03 -32.40 -19.19
CA VAL A 246 19.84 -33.33 -19.98
C VAL A 246 21.20 -32.68 -20.26
N PRO A 247 22.33 -33.33 -19.96
CA PRO A 247 23.65 -32.77 -20.20
C PRO A 247 23.89 -32.54 -21.70
N THR A 248 24.37 -31.37 -22.06
CA THR A 248 24.65 -30.99 -23.45
C THR A 248 26.09 -31.33 -23.88
N ALA A 249 26.99 -31.51 -22.93
CA ALA A 249 28.37 -31.91 -23.15
C ALA A 249 28.66 -33.17 -22.34
N LEU A 250 29.11 -34.21 -23.00
CA LEU A 250 29.45 -35.50 -22.38
C LEU A 250 30.93 -35.80 -22.60
N SER A 251 31.59 -36.28 -21.58
CA SER A 251 32.91 -36.96 -21.68
C SER A 251 32.76 -38.28 -22.44
N ASN A 252 33.88 -38.86 -22.87
CA ASN A 252 33.86 -40.16 -23.56
C ASN A 252 33.31 -41.26 -22.67
N ASP A 253 33.62 -41.26 -21.38
CA ASP A 253 33.14 -42.25 -20.42
C ASP A 253 31.64 -42.15 -20.15
N GLU A 254 31.12 -40.93 -19.99
CA GLU A 254 29.70 -40.68 -19.81
C GLU A 254 28.91 -41.09 -21.08
N ARG A 255 29.43 -40.80 -22.27
CA ARG A 255 28.86 -41.23 -23.52
C ARG A 255 28.77 -42.75 -23.62
N ALA A 256 29.84 -43.45 -23.31
CA ALA A 256 29.88 -44.93 -23.30
C ALA A 256 28.84 -45.50 -22.34
N ALA A 257 28.77 -44.98 -21.11
CA ALA A 257 27.80 -45.43 -20.13
C ALA A 257 26.33 -45.23 -20.60
N LEU A 258 26.03 -44.10 -21.24
CA LEU A 258 24.67 -43.83 -21.80
C LEU A 258 24.39 -44.72 -23.03
N GLU A 259 25.37 -45.07 -23.84
CA GLU A 259 25.22 -45.98 -24.95
C GLU A 259 24.94 -47.41 -24.47
N ASP A 260 25.61 -47.86 -23.42
CA ASP A 260 25.38 -49.17 -22.78
C ASP A 260 23.95 -49.21 -22.16
N LEU A 261 23.55 -48.15 -21.45
CA LEU A 261 22.19 -48.03 -20.93
C LEU A 261 21.15 -48.11 -22.04
N ARG A 262 21.38 -47.36 -23.16
CA ARG A 262 20.49 -47.41 -24.34
C ARG A 262 20.35 -48.79 -24.95
N ALA A 263 21.45 -49.56 -24.98
CA ALA A 263 21.44 -50.90 -25.54
C ALA A 263 20.66 -51.89 -24.68
N GLY A 264 20.59 -51.65 -23.36
CA GLY A 264 19.82 -52.46 -22.41
C GLY A 264 18.34 -52.06 -22.26
N CYS A 265 17.93 -50.92 -22.82
CA CYS A 265 16.54 -50.45 -22.72
C CYS A 265 15.62 -51.24 -23.67
N PRO A 266 14.47 -51.80 -23.22
CA PRO A 266 13.50 -52.43 -24.06
C PRO A 266 12.85 -51.43 -25.05
N ASP A 267 12.45 -51.91 -26.25
CA ASP A 267 11.91 -51.06 -27.34
C ASP A 267 10.58 -50.36 -27.01
N ASP A 268 9.84 -50.86 -26.04
CA ASP A 268 8.58 -50.31 -25.54
C ASP A 268 8.76 -49.00 -24.74
N ALA A 269 9.97 -48.65 -24.32
CA ALA A 269 10.29 -47.34 -23.72
C ALA A 269 10.42 -46.19 -24.74
N ARG A 270 10.13 -46.46 -26.04
CA ARG A 270 10.30 -45.50 -27.14
C ARG A 270 8.98 -44.97 -27.73
N VAL A 271 7.88 -45.10 -27.05
CA VAL A 271 6.56 -44.66 -27.53
C VAL A 271 6.27 -43.22 -27.11
#